data_6bf88d06f289ecd64800b26d952123e9
#
_entry.id   6bf88d06f289ecd64800b26d952123e9
#
_cell.length_a   1.000
_cell.length_b   1.000
_cell.length_c   1.000
_cell.angle_alpha   90.00
_cell.angle_beta   90.00
_cell.angle_gamma   90.00
#
_symmetry.space_group_name_H-M   'P 1'
#
loop_
_entity.id
_entity.type
_entity.pdbx_description
1 polymer ?
#
loop_
_entity_poly.entity_id
_entity_poly.type
_entity_poly.pdbx_seq_one_letter_code
_entity_poly.pdbx_strand_id
1 'polypeptide(L)'
;MILPPVLLLGVGLVLPVVDKVPTLNVEQVCDGIAQQGGVSFRDPNIAVEKKNCLDSEHATRDELAKQWSSFSTADKTACTNEATMGGDSSYTELLTCLEMARDVRALHSEAEKSVAPGAVPPAPRGHAQPKP
;
A
#
# COMPACT_ATOMS: atom_id res chain seq x y z
N MET A 1 -34.82 -48.42 -7.23
CA MET A 1 -34.56 -47.25 -6.41
C MET A 1 -33.39 -46.46 -7.04
N ILE A 2 -33.70 -45.34 -7.71
CA ILE A 2 -32.72 -44.53 -8.45
C ILE A 2 -32.50 -43.28 -7.59
N LEU A 3 -31.25 -43.10 -7.05
CA LEU A 3 -30.89 -41.88 -6.33
C LEU A 3 -30.61 -40.77 -7.36
N PRO A 4 -31.09 -39.54 -7.14
CA PRO A 4 -30.72 -38.39 -7.99
C PRO A 4 -29.32 -37.90 -7.69
N PRO A 5 -28.59 -37.37 -8.71
CA PRO A 5 -27.28 -36.79 -8.50
C PRO A 5 -27.41 -35.43 -7.78
N VAL A 6 -26.71 -35.28 -6.66
CA VAL A 6 -26.57 -34.02 -5.93
C VAL A 6 -25.60 -33.14 -6.72
N LEU A 7 -26.11 -32.08 -7.36
CA LEU A 7 -25.34 -31.02 -7.95
C LEU A 7 -24.79 -30.13 -6.84
N LEU A 8 -23.49 -30.27 -6.54
CA LEU A 8 -22.72 -29.34 -5.71
C LEU A 8 -22.51 -28.06 -6.50
N LEU A 9 -23.36 -27.06 -6.27
CA LEU A 9 -23.14 -25.69 -6.71
C LEU A 9 -21.97 -25.10 -5.87
N GLY A 10 -20.77 -25.10 -6.46
CA GLY A 10 -19.64 -24.42 -5.91
C GLY A 10 -19.91 -22.91 -5.90
N VAL A 11 -20.14 -22.33 -4.73
CA VAL A 11 -20.18 -20.88 -4.53
C VAL A 11 -18.74 -20.36 -4.68
N GLY A 12 -18.38 -19.91 -5.89
CA GLY A 12 -17.15 -19.21 -6.14
C GLY A 12 -17.17 -17.90 -5.36
N LEU A 13 -16.31 -17.78 -4.34
CA LEU A 13 -16.02 -16.50 -3.68
C LEU A 13 -15.38 -15.57 -4.72
N VAL A 14 -16.19 -14.72 -5.32
CA VAL A 14 -15.71 -13.60 -6.13
C VAL A 14 -15.13 -12.59 -5.16
N LEU A 15 -13.79 -12.64 -4.95
CA LEU A 15 -13.08 -11.57 -4.25
C LEU A 15 -13.20 -10.31 -5.12
N PRO A 16 -13.58 -9.16 -4.55
CA PRO A 16 -13.61 -7.93 -5.30
C PRO A 16 -12.18 -7.62 -5.77
N VAL A 17 -11.95 -7.71 -7.06
CA VAL A 17 -10.72 -7.23 -7.66
C VAL A 17 -10.73 -5.71 -7.54
N VAL A 18 -9.74 -5.16 -6.86
CA VAL A 18 -9.56 -3.71 -6.74
C VAL A 18 -8.99 -3.20 -8.07
N ASP A 19 -9.86 -3.09 -9.08
CA ASP A 19 -9.48 -2.72 -10.45
C ASP A 19 -9.11 -1.24 -10.60
N LYS A 20 -9.45 -0.40 -9.61
CA LYS A 20 -9.26 1.04 -9.64
C LYS A 20 -8.59 1.53 -8.35
N VAL A 21 -7.87 2.64 -8.48
CA VAL A 21 -7.35 3.37 -7.33
C VAL A 21 -8.49 3.69 -6.35
N PRO A 22 -8.36 3.33 -5.06
CA PRO A 22 -9.40 3.63 -4.08
C PRO A 22 -9.59 5.14 -3.91
N THR A 23 -10.79 5.54 -3.52
CA THR A 23 -11.04 6.93 -3.13
C THR A 23 -10.64 7.12 -1.67
N LEU A 24 -9.62 7.95 -1.43
CA LEU A 24 -9.12 8.27 -0.10
C LEU A 24 -9.60 9.67 0.32
N ASN A 25 -9.88 9.83 1.61
CA ASN A 25 -10.21 11.14 2.18
C ASN A 25 -8.90 11.84 2.61
N VAL A 26 -8.33 12.61 1.69
CA VAL A 26 -7.06 13.33 1.91
C VAL A 26 -7.23 14.68 2.61
N GLU A 27 -8.48 15.13 2.82
CA GLU A 27 -8.71 16.43 3.47
C GLU A 27 -8.21 16.44 4.90
N GLN A 28 -8.45 15.35 5.65
CA GLN A 28 -8.06 15.25 7.05
C GLN A 28 -6.54 15.30 7.22
N VAL A 29 -5.79 14.57 6.42
CA VAL A 29 -4.31 14.61 6.47
C VAL A 29 -3.79 15.99 6.10
N CYS A 30 -4.36 16.65 5.08
CA CYS A 30 -3.96 17.99 4.66
C CYS A 30 -4.33 19.06 5.69
N ASP A 31 -5.44 18.91 6.41
CA ASP A 31 -5.77 19.76 7.55
C ASP A 31 -4.76 19.57 8.70
N GLY A 32 -4.38 18.34 8.98
CA GLY A 32 -3.37 18.03 10.00
C GLY A 32 -2.00 18.63 9.68
N ILE A 33 -1.53 18.50 8.45
CA ILE A 33 -0.25 19.06 7.99
C ILE A 33 -0.27 20.60 8.09
N ALA A 34 -1.32 21.25 7.62
CA ALA A 34 -1.45 22.70 7.68
C ALA A 34 -1.43 23.22 9.12
N GLN A 35 -1.94 22.46 10.09
CA GLN A 35 -1.96 22.82 11.50
C GLN A 35 -0.62 22.55 12.22
N GLN A 36 0.15 21.56 11.80
CA GLN A 36 1.41 21.17 12.44
C GLN A 36 2.57 22.15 12.13
N GLY A 37 2.44 23.01 11.12
CA GLY A 37 3.45 24.02 10.77
C GLY A 37 3.71 25.08 11.85
N GLY A 38 3.15 24.95 13.06
CA GLY A 38 3.37 25.85 14.19
C GLY A 38 2.76 27.23 14.01
N VAL A 39 1.95 27.40 12.99
CA VAL A 39 1.27 28.66 12.67
C VAL A 39 -0.08 28.72 13.41
N SER A 40 -0.39 29.89 13.92
CA SER A 40 -1.67 30.16 14.60
C SER A 40 -2.84 29.92 13.61
N PHE A 41 -3.98 29.47 14.11
CA PHE A 41 -5.23 29.29 13.32
C PHE A 41 -5.67 30.50 12.50
N ARG A 42 -5.00 31.63 12.64
CA ARG A 42 -5.25 32.87 11.88
C ARG A 42 -4.19 33.19 10.85
N ASP A 43 -3.22 32.28 10.63
CA ASP A 43 -2.18 32.49 9.64
C ASP A 43 -2.76 32.32 8.22
N PRO A 44 -2.63 33.34 7.34
CA PRO A 44 -3.11 33.25 5.97
C PRO A 44 -2.43 32.15 5.16
N ASN A 45 -1.26 31.67 5.59
CA ASN A 45 -0.52 30.60 4.93
C ASN A 45 -1.16 29.22 5.12
N ILE A 46 -1.96 28.99 6.18
CA ILE A 46 -2.63 27.69 6.42
C ILE A 46 -3.47 27.26 5.21
N ALA A 47 -4.24 28.19 4.63
CA ALA A 47 -5.08 27.89 3.48
C ALA A 47 -4.23 27.55 2.23
N VAL A 48 -3.08 28.17 2.08
CA VAL A 48 -2.15 27.91 0.98
C VAL A 48 -1.49 26.55 1.17
N GLU A 49 -1.05 26.23 2.38
CA GLU A 49 -0.44 24.93 2.70
C GLU A 49 -1.43 23.78 2.52
N LYS A 50 -2.66 23.93 3.02
CA LYS A 50 -3.72 22.94 2.79
C LYS A 50 -3.97 22.73 1.29
N LYS A 51 -4.07 23.82 0.54
CA LYS A 51 -4.28 23.73 -0.92
C LYS A 51 -3.12 23.00 -1.60
N ASN A 52 -1.89 23.34 -1.27
CA ASN A 52 -0.70 22.70 -1.84
C ASN A 52 -0.64 21.20 -1.51
N CYS A 53 -1.02 20.82 -0.28
CA CYS A 53 -1.14 19.43 0.11
C CYS A 53 -2.19 18.70 -0.74
N LEU A 54 -3.40 19.24 -0.87
CA LEU A 54 -4.47 18.65 -1.67
C LEU A 54 -4.06 18.51 -3.14
N ASP A 55 -3.45 19.53 -3.72
CA ASP A 55 -2.96 19.49 -5.10
C ASP A 55 -1.91 18.38 -5.28
N SER A 56 -1.01 18.21 -4.31
CA SER A 56 0.01 17.14 -4.31
C SER A 56 -0.63 15.76 -4.20
N GLU A 57 -1.57 15.56 -3.29
CA GLU A 57 -2.29 14.30 -3.12
C GLU A 57 -3.08 13.91 -4.39
N HIS A 58 -3.74 14.87 -5.04
CA HIS A 58 -4.43 14.64 -6.29
C HIS A 58 -3.47 14.28 -7.44
N ALA A 59 -2.33 14.96 -7.54
CA ALA A 59 -1.30 14.62 -8.52
C ALA A 59 -0.76 13.20 -8.30
N THR A 60 -0.53 12.82 -7.04
CA THR A 60 -0.08 11.47 -6.68
C THR A 60 -1.13 10.42 -7.02
N ARG A 61 -2.42 10.70 -6.79
CA ARG A 61 -3.52 9.82 -7.23
C ARG A 61 -3.52 9.60 -8.73
N ASP A 62 -3.30 10.65 -9.50
CA ASP A 62 -3.26 10.56 -10.96
C ASP A 62 -2.04 9.76 -11.45
N GLU A 63 -0.89 9.90 -10.80
CA GLU A 63 0.29 9.08 -11.05
C GLU A 63 0.04 7.62 -10.70
N LEU A 64 -0.56 7.37 -9.54
CA LEU A 64 -0.94 6.04 -9.09
C LEU A 64 -1.91 5.36 -10.09
N ALA A 65 -2.86 6.11 -10.65
CA ALA A 65 -3.79 5.60 -11.64
C ALA A 65 -3.11 5.09 -12.91
N LYS A 66 -2.04 5.74 -13.36
CA LYS A 66 -1.27 5.33 -14.55
C LYS A 66 -0.57 3.98 -14.37
N GLN A 67 -0.11 3.69 -13.16
CA GLN A 67 0.65 2.47 -12.86
C GLN A 67 -0.13 1.43 -12.03
N TRP A 68 -1.42 1.68 -11.75
CA TRP A 68 -2.23 0.83 -10.88
C TRP A 68 -2.26 -0.64 -11.31
N SER A 69 -2.37 -0.90 -12.61
CA SER A 69 -2.40 -2.26 -13.16
C SER A 69 -1.08 -3.04 -13.00
N SER A 70 0.04 -2.34 -12.77
CA SER A 70 1.35 -2.98 -12.59
C SER A 70 1.56 -3.58 -11.20
N PHE A 71 0.77 -3.16 -10.21
CA PHE A 71 0.85 -3.67 -8.86
C PHE A 71 0.04 -4.96 -8.69
N SER A 72 0.51 -5.87 -7.84
CA SER A 72 -0.21 -7.10 -7.54
C SER A 72 -1.47 -6.83 -6.70
N THR A 73 -2.47 -7.69 -6.82
CA THR A 73 -3.70 -7.59 -6.01
C THR A 73 -3.41 -7.67 -4.51
N ALA A 74 -2.44 -8.51 -4.11
CA ALA A 74 -2.04 -8.65 -2.71
C ALA A 74 -1.45 -7.35 -2.16
N ASP A 75 -0.55 -6.69 -2.90
CA ASP A 75 0.03 -5.42 -2.48
C ASP A 75 -1.02 -4.30 -2.46
N LYS A 76 -1.87 -4.23 -3.47
CA LYS A 76 -2.98 -3.27 -3.50
C LYS A 76 -3.83 -3.38 -2.24
N THR A 77 -4.18 -4.59 -1.84
CA THR A 77 -4.99 -4.83 -0.64
C THR A 77 -4.23 -4.44 0.63
N ALA A 78 -2.99 -4.92 0.77
CA ALA A 78 -2.18 -4.65 1.96
C ALA A 78 -1.90 -3.15 2.13
N CYS A 79 -1.41 -2.50 1.07
CA CYS A 79 -1.06 -1.08 1.09
C CYS A 79 -2.29 -0.16 1.24
N THR A 80 -3.45 -0.53 0.65
CA THR A 80 -4.68 0.24 0.88
C THR A 80 -5.12 0.17 2.33
N ASN A 81 -5.05 -1.02 2.95
CA ASN A 81 -5.37 -1.16 4.37
C ASN A 81 -4.43 -0.34 5.24
N GLU A 82 -3.13 -0.37 4.96
CA GLU A 82 -2.12 0.41 5.68
C GLU A 82 -2.36 1.91 5.54
N ALA A 83 -2.55 2.41 4.32
CA ALA A 83 -2.78 3.83 4.04
C ALA A 83 -4.10 4.38 4.60
N THR A 84 -5.00 3.52 5.08
CA THR A 84 -6.27 3.91 5.69
C THR A 84 -6.33 3.63 7.19
N MET A 85 -5.31 2.98 7.75
CA MET A 85 -5.22 2.74 9.20
C MET A 85 -4.95 4.04 9.95
N GLY A 86 -5.66 4.26 11.04
CA GLY A 86 -5.46 5.44 11.87
C GLY A 86 -6.35 6.65 11.53
N GLY A 87 -7.14 6.57 10.45
CA GLY A 87 -8.09 7.64 10.06
C GLY A 87 -7.51 8.68 9.11
N ASP A 88 -6.20 8.79 8.99
CA ASP A 88 -5.53 9.66 8.02
C ASP A 88 -5.24 8.85 6.75
N SER A 89 -5.77 9.30 5.62
CA SER A 89 -5.62 8.61 4.34
C SER A 89 -4.83 9.45 3.36
N SER A 90 -3.76 8.88 2.77
CA SER A 90 -2.86 9.59 1.86
C SER A 90 -2.56 8.75 0.61
N TYR A 91 -2.67 9.36 -0.57
CA TYR A 91 -2.21 8.73 -1.81
C TYR A 91 -0.70 8.62 -1.88
N THR A 92 0.01 9.55 -1.24
CA THR A 92 1.48 9.52 -1.15
C THR A 92 1.95 8.30 -0.36
N GLU A 93 1.31 7.98 0.76
CA GLU A 93 1.61 6.77 1.53
C GLU A 93 1.27 5.50 0.75
N LEU A 94 0.10 5.48 0.11
CA LEU A 94 -0.33 4.34 -0.70
C LEU A 94 0.66 4.07 -1.85
N LEU A 95 1.08 5.09 -2.58
CA LEU A 95 2.06 4.96 -3.67
C LEU A 95 3.40 4.46 -3.13
N THR A 96 3.90 5.05 -2.05
CA THR A 96 5.17 4.67 -1.42
C THR A 96 5.16 3.19 -0.99
N CYS A 97 4.10 2.75 -0.33
CA CYS A 97 3.95 1.34 0.07
C CYS A 97 3.99 0.40 -1.15
N LEU A 98 3.25 0.73 -2.21
CA LEU A 98 3.17 -0.09 -3.42
C LEU A 98 4.51 -0.17 -4.16
N GLU A 99 5.23 0.94 -4.26
CA GLU A 99 6.56 0.98 -4.88
C GLU A 99 7.56 0.16 -4.08
N MET A 100 7.58 0.31 -2.75
CA MET A 100 8.44 -0.50 -1.89
C MET A 100 8.12 -2.00 -2.00
N ALA A 101 6.85 -2.38 -2.01
CA ALA A 101 6.44 -3.78 -2.16
C ALA A 101 6.88 -4.36 -3.51
N ARG A 102 6.78 -3.58 -4.58
CA ARG A 102 7.26 -3.95 -5.91
C ARG A 102 8.78 -4.16 -5.95
N ASP A 103 9.53 -3.23 -5.35
CA ASP A 103 10.99 -3.27 -5.33
C ASP A 103 11.51 -4.45 -4.52
N VAL A 104 10.93 -4.72 -3.35
CA VAL A 104 11.25 -5.91 -2.53
C VAL A 104 11.02 -7.19 -3.33
N ARG A 105 9.91 -7.27 -4.08
CA ARG A 105 9.61 -8.45 -4.89
C ARG A 105 10.62 -8.62 -6.03
N ALA A 106 11.04 -7.55 -6.66
CA ALA A 106 12.07 -7.57 -7.70
C ALA A 106 13.40 -8.10 -7.15
N LEU A 107 13.84 -7.60 -5.99
CA LEU A 107 15.04 -8.06 -5.31
C LEU A 107 14.98 -9.55 -4.94
N HIS A 108 13.85 -10.03 -4.43
CA HIS A 108 13.67 -11.45 -4.14
C HIS A 108 13.77 -12.31 -5.40
N SER A 109 13.17 -11.90 -6.50
CA SER A 109 13.22 -12.64 -7.75
C SER A 109 14.63 -12.71 -8.35
N GLU A 110 15.43 -11.67 -8.18
CA GLU A 110 16.84 -11.66 -8.60
C GLU A 110 17.71 -12.54 -7.69
N ALA A 111 17.48 -12.50 -6.38
CA ALA A 111 18.18 -13.36 -5.44
C ALA A 111 17.91 -14.85 -5.72
N GLU A 112 16.67 -15.23 -5.99
CA GLU A 112 16.31 -16.60 -6.37
C GLU A 112 16.99 -17.06 -7.66
N LYS A 113 17.11 -16.18 -8.65
CA LYS A 113 17.82 -16.49 -9.93
C LYS A 113 19.31 -16.64 -9.73
N SER A 114 19.90 -15.96 -8.75
CA SER A 114 21.35 -16.01 -8.46
C SER A 114 21.77 -17.20 -7.60
N VAL A 115 20.83 -17.85 -6.93
CA VAL A 115 21.10 -19.08 -6.15
C VAL A 115 21.17 -20.26 -7.10
N ALA A 116 22.36 -20.80 -7.31
CA ALA A 116 22.55 -22.03 -8.08
C ALA A 116 21.77 -23.20 -7.43
N PRO A 117 21.18 -24.12 -8.21
CA PRO A 117 20.48 -25.28 -7.66
C PRO A 117 21.42 -26.11 -6.78
N GLY A 118 21.18 -26.11 -5.46
CA GLY A 118 21.98 -26.85 -4.47
C GLY A 118 22.74 -26.00 -3.44
N ALA A 119 22.74 -24.69 -3.53
CA ALA A 119 23.28 -23.82 -2.48
C ALA A 119 22.30 -23.72 -1.31
N VAL A 120 22.65 -24.29 -0.17
CA VAL A 120 21.91 -24.10 1.11
C VAL A 120 22.10 -22.64 1.54
N PRO A 121 21.01 -21.86 1.78
CA PRO A 121 21.16 -20.50 2.26
C PRO A 121 21.92 -20.49 3.60
N PRO A 122 22.85 -19.54 3.81
CA PRO A 122 23.53 -19.42 5.10
C PRO A 122 22.50 -19.12 6.20
N ALA A 123 22.58 -19.88 7.29
CA ALA A 123 21.71 -19.68 8.45
C ALA A 123 21.78 -18.22 8.94
N PRO A 124 20.68 -17.62 9.38
CA PRO A 124 20.68 -16.27 9.89
C PRO A 124 21.66 -16.16 11.04
N ARG A 125 22.65 -15.26 10.91
CA ARG A 125 23.61 -14.96 11.96
C ARG A 125 22.84 -14.38 13.14
N GLY A 126 22.70 -15.16 14.21
CA GLY A 126 22.08 -14.71 15.44
C GLY A 126 22.75 -13.41 15.90
N HIS A 127 21.93 -12.39 16.15
CA HIS A 127 22.38 -11.20 16.83
C HIS A 127 22.89 -11.61 18.21
N ALA A 128 24.21 -11.45 18.43
CA ALA A 128 24.78 -11.58 19.74
C ALA A 128 24.18 -10.51 20.65
N GLN A 129 23.37 -10.93 21.62
CA GLN A 129 22.90 -10.05 22.67
C GLN A 129 24.08 -9.56 23.50
N PRO A 130 24.23 -8.27 23.80
CA PRO A 130 25.20 -7.81 24.75
C PRO A 130 24.81 -8.35 26.13
N LYS A 131 25.80 -9.01 26.78
CA LYS A 131 25.68 -9.53 28.12
C LYS A 131 25.69 -8.37 29.13
N PRO A 132 24.92 -8.42 30.25
CA PRO A 132 24.88 -7.38 31.27
C PRO A 132 26.20 -7.19 32.02
#